data_5c76fe556a0ba0e9ccf0bc60d44dbd87
#
_entry.id   5c76fe556a0ba0e9ccf0bc60d44dbd87
#
_cell.length_a   1.000
_cell.length_b   1.000
_cell.length_c   1.000
_cell.angle_alpha   90.00
_cell.angle_beta   90.00
_cell.angle_gamma   90.00
#
_symmetry.space_group_name_H-M   'P 1'
#
loop_
_entity.id
_entity.type
_entity.pdbx_description
1 polymer ?
#
loop_
_entity_poly.entity_id
_entity_poly.type
_entity_poly.pdbx_seq_one_letter_code
_entity_poly.pdbx_strand_id
1 'polypeptide(L)'
;MTNRNAITAKLRAVLLLVVLAIMQVQPVFASDKDSITLVNANWQTLYDEDGVQLKSVNCHIFNASQNITVLTFNAREFSMQVGVSDTLIETSRMAESLNADFAINGSFFDFAGPALTFIKKHGRIHPGGASPEQTSRNNWGLVMADSNSRSVKIIPSAYVDMPEKSSACDNVLASYPLLLQGKTICLDSCDYVPNNFNNRNPRSLVAIDSSGNVAFVTIDGRAEGKAMGMTLYEECKMALWLGFTDALNLDGGGSTTLWSRTLGIVNYPSDNKKFDHEGERKVSNILYIKHL
;
A
#
# COMPACT_ATOMS: atom_id res chain seq x y z
N MET A 1 -50.54 -44.75 7.52
CA MET A 1 -50.31 -43.34 7.87
C MET A 1 -48.99 -43.04 8.60
N THR A 2 -48.16 -44.01 8.89
CA THR A 2 -46.95 -43.92 9.75
C THR A 2 -45.66 -43.57 9.02
N ASN A 3 -45.63 -43.64 7.67
CA ASN A 3 -44.35 -43.45 6.97
C ASN A 3 -44.06 -41.99 6.50
N ARG A 4 -45.08 -41.15 6.40
CA ARG A 4 -44.89 -39.75 5.96
C ARG A 4 -44.33 -38.87 7.08
N ASN A 5 -44.66 -39.15 8.33
CA ASN A 5 -44.19 -38.35 9.46
C ASN A 5 -42.72 -38.62 9.83
N ALA A 6 -42.22 -39.83 9.56
CA ALA A 6 -40.82 -40.18 9.78
C ALA A 6 -39.88 -39.55 8.74
N ILE A 7 -40.35 -39.42 7.49
CA ILE A 7 -39.58 -38.81 6.39
C ILE A 7 -39.47 -37.27 6.62
N THR A 8 -40.55 -36.61 7.04
CA THR A 8 -40.55 -35.18 7.35
C THR A 8 -39.73 -34.86 8.59
N ALA A 9 -39.66 -35.71 9.58
CA ALA A 9 -38.80 -35.54 10.75
C ALA A 9 -37.30 -35.66 10.40
N LYS A 10 -36.97 -36.66 9.58
CA LYS A 10 -35.58 -36.82 9.08
C LYS A 10 -35.13 -35.68 8.17
N LEU A 11 -36.02 -35.15 7.30
CA LEU A 11 -35.70 -34.01 6.46
C LEU A 11 -35.48 -32.71 7.31
N ARG A 12 -36.31 -32.53 8.34
CA ARG A 12 -36.13 -31.40 9.27
C ARG A 12 -34.83 -31.49 10.10
N ALA A 13 -34.47 -32.69 10.54
CA ALA A 13 -33.23 -32.91 11.26
C ALA A 13 -31.99 -32.67 10.36
N VAL A 14 -32.03 -33.10 9.10
CA VAL A 14 -30.96 -32.86 8.13
C VAL A 14 -30.89 -31.40 7.77
N LEU A 15 -32.02 -30.71 7.61
CA LEU A 15 -32.03 -29.27 7.36
C LEU A 15 -31.50 -28.46 8.55
N LEU A 16 -31.78 -28.87 9.78
CA LEU A 16 -31.26 -28.25 11.00
C LEU A 16 -29.75 -28.50 11.15
N LEU A 17 -29.25 -29.67 10.81
CA LEU A 17 -27.82 -29.98 10.78
C LEU A 17 -27.06 -29.21 9.70
N VAL A 18 -27.67 -28.99 8.54
CA VAL A 18 -27.09 -28.17 7.46
C VAL A 18 -27.08 -26.70 7.85
N VAL A 19 -28.11 -26.19 8.51
CA VAL A 19 -28.13 -24.80 9.02
C VAL A 19 -27.15 -24.59 10.18
N LEU A 20 -26.94 -25.60 11.03
CA LEU A 20 -25.91 -25.58 12.08
C LEU A 20 -24.48 -25.72 11.51
N ALA A 21 -24.30 -26.43 10.38
CA ALA A 21 -23.01 -26.54 9.71
C ALA A 21 -22.64 -25.27 8.92
N ILE A 22 -23.64 -24.44 8.56
CA ILE A 22 -23.41 -23.14 7.88
C ILE A 22 -23.14 -22.02 8.92
N MET A 23 -23.40 -22.21 10.19
CA MET A 23 -22.76 -21.45 11.26
C MET A 23 -21.29 -21.92 11.40
N GLN A 24 -20.55 -21.86 10.31
CA GLN A 24 -19.10 -21.91 10.41
C GLN A 24 -18.69 -20.71 11.25
N VAL A 25 -18.22 -21.02 12.44
CA VAL A 25 -17.43 -20.16 13.29
C VAL A 25 -16.45 -19.45 12.37
N GLN A 26 -16.80 -18.21 11.99
CA GLN A 26 -15.78 -17.29 11.50
C GLN A 26 -14.70 -17.36 12.58
N PRO A 27 -13.44 -17.64 12.25
CA PRO A 27 -12.40 -17.52 13.25
C PRO A 27 -12.54 -16.10 13.77
N VAL A 28 -13.02 -15.96 14.99
CA VAL A 28 -12.85 -14.74 15.76
C VAL A 28 -11.36 -14.70 15.93
N PHE A 29 -10.67 -14.03 14.98
CA PHE A 29 -9.32 -13.58 15.25
C PHE A 29 -9.45 -12.85 16.58
N ALA A 30 -8.84 -13.39 17.62
CA ALA A 30 -8.72 -12.70 18.88
C ALA A 30 -8.20 -11.31 18.50
N SER A 31 -9.04 -10.29 18.69
CA SER A 31 -8.72 -8.95 18.19
C SER A 31 -7.44 -8.54 18.89
N ASP A 32 -6.37 -8.43 18.13
CA ASP A 32 -5.09 -7.99 18.63
C ASP A 32 -5.34 -6.61 19.27
N LYS A 33 -4.92 -6.43 20.52
CA LYS A 33 -5.11 -5.19 21.26
C LYS A 33 -4.67 -3.97 20.43
N ASP A 34 -3.62 -4.14 19.66
CA ASP A 34 -3.09 -3.10 18.79
C ASP A 34 -4.03 -2.78 17.62
N SER A 35 -4.75 -3.78 17.08
CA SER A 35 -5.75 -3.53 16.04
C SER A 35 -6.92 -2.69 16.55
N ILE A 36 -7.41 -2.98 17.77
CA ILE A 36 -8.45 -2.20 18.42
C ILE A 36 -7.96 -0.76 18.66
N THR A 37 -6.72 -0.63 19.13
CA THR A 37 -6.11 0.68 19.39
C THR A 37 -6.01 1.51 18.10
N LEU A 38 -5.56 0.92 17.02
CA LEU A 38 -5.42 1.64 15.73
C LEU A 38 -6.78 2.03 15.14
N VAL A 39 -7.73 1.10 15.08
CA VAL A 39 -9.04 1.32 14.47
C VAL A 39 -9.84 2.39 15.23
N ASN A 40 -9.75 2.38 16.58
CA ASN A 40 -10.45 3.33 17.45
C ASN A 40 -9.61 4.57 17.81
N ALA A 41 -8.43 4.73 17.24
CA ALA A 41 -7.59 5.89 17.48
C ALA A 41 -8.28 7.20 17.01
N ASN A 42 -7.85 8.31 17.56
CA ASN A 42 -8.37 9.62 17.17
C ASN A 42 -7.71 10.11 15.88
N TRP A 43 -8.22 9.63 14.75
CA TRP A 43 -7.76 10.05 13.42
C TRP A 43 -8.11 11.52 13.16
N GLN A 44 -7.11 12.30 12.83
CA GLN A 44 -7.26 13.69 12.41
C GLN A 44 -7.48 13.74 10.90
N THR A 45 -8.59 14.34 10.45
CA THR A 45 -8.82 14.61 9.03
C THR A 45 -8.07 15.87 8.64
N LEU A 46 -7.13 15.74 7.71
CA LEU A 46 -6.32 16.85 7.17
C LEU A 46 -6.92 17.40 5.89
N TYR A 47 -7.62 16.56 5.11
CA TYR A 47 -8.30 16.92 3.89
C TYR A 47 -9.44 15.90 3.64
N ASP A 48 -10.62 16.37 3.19
CA ASP A 48 -11.77 15.52 2.88
C ASP A 48 -12.69 16.24 1.87
N GLU A 49 -12.27 16.26 0.62
CA GLU A 49 -12.98 16.91 -0.48
C GLU A 49 -12.77 16.11 -1.77
N ASP A 50 -13.68 16.27 -2.73
CA ASP A 50 -13.58 15.78 -4.11
C ASP A 50 -13.23 14.26 -4.23
N GLY A 51 -13.75 13.43 -3.31
CA GLY A 51 -13.49 11.98 -3.34
C GLY A 51 -12.11 11.55 -2.84
N VAL A 52 -11.34 12.48 -2.26
CA VAL A 52 -10.07 12.22 -1.56
C VAL A 52 -10.23 12.45 -0.07
N GLN A 53 -9.74 11.52 0.72
CA GLN A 53 -9.64 11.67 2.16
C GLN A 53 -8.20 11.49 2.61
N LEU A 54 -7.65 12.48 3.32
CA LEU A 54 -6.34 12.45 3.93
C LEU A 54 -6.49 12.53 5.45
N LYS A 55 -5.98 11.52 6.14
CA LYS A 55 -6.03 11.42 7.61
C LYS A 55 -4.67 11.10 8.18
N SER A 56 -4.43 11.55 9.40
CA SER A 56 -3.26 11.15 10.17
C SER A 56 -3.64 10.72 11.58
N VAL A 57 -2.81 9.89 12.18
CA VAL A 57 -2.95 9.45 13.55
C VAL A 57 -1.59 9.27 14.22
N ASN A 58 -1.50 9.69 15.47
CA ASN A 58 -0.45 9.26 16.38
C ASN A 58 -1.05 8.27 17.38
N CYS A 59 -0.51 7.07 17.46
CA CYS A 59 -1.01 6.02 18.34
C CYS A 59 0.12 5.15 18.88
N HIS A 60 -0.17 4.38 19.95
CA HIS A 60 0.80 3.47 20.55
C HIS A 60 0.41 2.03 20.23
N ILE A 61 1.05 1.44 19.24
CA ILE A 61 0.88 0.06 18.79
C ILE A 61 2.24 -0.59 18.60
N PHE A 62 2.30 -1.93 18.65
CA PHE A 62 3.57 -2.69 18.58
C PHE A 62 4.58 -2.25 19.65
N ASN A 63 4.09 -1.89 20.86
CA ASN A 63 4.90 -1.36 21.98
C ASN A 63 5.74 -0.12 21.60
N ALA A 64 5.26 0.73 20.69
CA ALA A 64 5.94 1.93 20.26
C ALA A 64 4.97 3.02 19.78
N SER A 65 5.39 4.28 19.88
CA SER A 65 4.69 5.38 19.25
C SER A 65 4.83 5.29 17.73
N GLN A 66 3.71 5.40 17.04
CA GLN A 66 3.63 5.39 15.59
C GLN A 66 2.91 6.64 15.11
N ASN A 67 3.39 7.24 14.03
CA ASN A 67 2.69 8.28 13.30
C ASN A 67 2.39 7.78 11.89
N ILE A 68 1.10 7.72 11.53
CA ILE A 68 0.62 7.10 10.29
C ILE A 68 -0.22 8.13 9.55
N THR A 69 0.05 8.33 8.27
CA THR A 69 -0.74 9.18 7.39
C THR A 69 -1.30 8.35 6.23
N VAL A 70 -2.59 8.46 5.98
CA VAL A 70 -3.33 7.71 4.98
C VAL A 70 -4.07 8.67 4.07
N LEU A 71 -3.74 8.64 2.79
CA LEU A 71 -4.51 9.24 1.71
C LEU A 71 -5.33 8.14 1.05
N THR A 72 -6.65 8.31 0.94
CA THR A 72 -7.54 7.37 0.22
C THR A 72 -8.24 8.11 -0.90
N PHE A 73 -8.34 7.49 -2.08
CA PHE A 73 -9.00 8.07 -3.26
C PHE A 73 -9.64 6.99 -4.13
N ASN A 74 -10.61 7.41 -4.95
CA ASN A 74 -11.27 6.54 -5.91
C ASN A 74 -10.58 6.65 -7.27
N ALA A 75 -10.10 5.53 -7.83
CA ALA A 75 -9.46 5.50 -9.14
C ALA A 75 -10.38 5.89 -10.31
N ARG A 76 -11.70 5.98 -10.10
CA ARG A 76 -12.67 6.48 -11.11
C ARG A 76 -12.69 8.00 -11.20
N GLU A 77 -12.28 8.69 -10.14
CA GLU A 77 -12.26 10.15 -10.02
C GLU A 77 -10.85 10.72 -10.19
N PHE A 78 -9.83 9.89 -9.90
CA PHE A 78 -8.43 10.26 -10.00
C PHE A 78 -7.65 9.33 -10.92
N SER A 79 -6.82 9.91 -11.78
CA SER A 79 -5.83 9.18 -12.56
C SER A 79 -4.58 8.97 -11.72
N MET A 80 -4.26 7.71 -11.38
CA MET A 80 -2.98 7.37 -10.75
C MET A 80 -1.91 7.14 -11.83
N GLN A 81 -0.77 7.78 -11.66
CA GLN A 81 0.31 7.78 -12.63
C GLN A 81 1.67 7.56 -11.96
N VAL A 82 2.67 7.20 -12.77
CA VAL A 82 4.07 7.09 -12.35
C VAL A 82 4.85 8.32 -12.83
N GLY A 83 5.48 9.01 -11.89
CA GLY A 83 6.50 10.02 -12.16
C GLY A 83 7.89 9.38 -12.12
N VAL A 84 8.75 9.72 -13.07
CA VAL A 84 10.14 9.25 -13.11
C VAL A 84 11.04 10.35 -13.61
N SER A 85 12.25 10.41 -13.07
CA SER A 85 13.29 11.37 -13.44
C SER A 85 14.63 10.66 -13.65
N ASP A 86 15.42 11.11 -14.60
CA ASP A 86 16.77 10.63 -14.86
C ASP A 86 17.80 11.12 -13.82
N THR A 87 17.41 12.10 -12.99
CA THR A 87 18.17 12.60 -11.86
C THR A 87 17.35 12.52 -10.59
N LEU A 88 18.02 12.39 -9.46
CA LEU A 88 17.32 12.38 -8.18
C LEU A 88 16.74 13.77 -7.88
N ILE A 89 15.45 13.82 -7.56
CA ILE A 89 14.71 15.03 -7.23
C ILE A 89 13.76 14.75 -6.05
N GLU A 90 13.45 15.74 -5.25
CA GLU A 90 12.51 15.64 -4.14
C GLU A 90 11.11 15.23 -4.65
N THR A 91 10.41 14.39 -3.88
CA THR A 91 9.03 13.96 -4.18
C THR A 91 8.11 15.15 -4.44
N SER A 92 8.18 16.18 -3.60
CA SER A 92 7.41 17.41 -3.72
C SER A 92 7.66 18.12 -5.05
N ARG A 93 8.92 18.32 -5.41
CA ARG A 93 9.30 19.00 -6.67
C ARG A 93 8.93 18.22 -7.90
N MET A 94 9.08 16.87 -7.86
CA MET A 94 8.64 16.03 -8.97
C MET A 94 7.11 16.12 -9.11
N ALA A 95 6.37 16.07 -8.01
CA ALA A 95 4.92 16.21 -8.00
C ALA A 95 4.45 17.56 -8.55
N GLU A 96 5.07 18.65 -8.14
CA GLU A 96 4.80 20.00 -8.67
C GLU A 96 5.05 20.08 -10.18
N SER A 97 6.20 19.58 -10.65
CA SER A 97 6.55 19.59 -12.07
C SER A 97 5.59 18.78 -12.95
N LEU A 98 5.00 17.74 -12.37
CA LEU A 98 4.00 16.90 -13.01
C LEU A 98 2.57 17.42 -12.81
N ASN A 99 2.40 18.52 -12.08
CA ASN A 99 1.09 19.09 -11.77
C ASN A 99 0.19 18.10 -11.04
N ALA A 100 0.75 17.32 -10.10
CA ALA A 100 0.04 16.36 -9.28
C ALA A 100 -0.86 17.04 -8.25
N ASP A 101 -1.94 16.40 -7.81
CA ASP A 101 -2.74 16.84 -6.67
C ASP A 101 -2.19 16.27 -5.37
N PHE A 102 -1.81 14.98 -5.40
CA PHE A 102 -1.11 14.29 -4.32
C PHE A 102 -0.04 13.36 -4.89
N ALA A 103 1.00 13.11 -4.10
CA ALA A 103 2.07 12.20 -4.49
C ALA A 103 2.69 11.50 -3.29
N ILE A 104 3.18 10.29 -3.51
CA ILE A 104 4.00 9.51 -2.57
C ILE A 104 5.30 9.10 -3.29
N ASN A 105 6.41 9.02 -2.56
CA ASN A 105 7.64 8.45 -3.12
C ASN A 105 7.39 7.07 -3.72
N GLY A 106 8.12 6.72 -4.74
CA GLY A 106 7.95 5.44 -5.45
C GLY A 106 8.84 4.32 -4.91
N SER A 107 9.35 3.53 -5.82
CA SER A 107 10.15 2.34 -5.53
C SER A 107 11.65 2.65 -5.49
N PHE A 108 12.44 1.61 -5.26
CA PHE A 108 13.88 1.65 -5.03
C PHE A 108 14.69 2.19 -6.21
N PHE A 109 15.77 2.87 -5.89
CA PHE A 109 16.67 3.49 -6.86
C PHE A 109 18.12 3.40 -6.40
N ASP A 110 19.05 3.57 -7.32
CA ASP A 110 20.47 3.75 -7.02
C ASP A 110 20.75 5.23 -6.71
N PHE A 111 21.61 5.51 -5.75
CA PHE A 111 22.02 6.88 -5.44
C PHE A 111 22.78 7.56 -6.60
N ALA A 112 23.24 6.77 -7.59
CA ALA A 112 23.74 7.30 -8.85
C ALA A 112 22.65 7.79 -9.81
N GLY A 113 21.37 7.54 -9.51
CA GLY A 113 20.22 8.10 -10.23
C GLY A 113 19.19 7.10 -10.75
N PRO A 114 19.56 5.95 -11.39
CA PRO A 114 18.58 5.10 -12.05
C PRO A 114 17.66 4.38 -11.07
N ALA A 115 16.41 4.12 -11.51
CA ALA A 115 15.49 3.24 -10.81
C ALA A 115 16.01 1.80 -10.83
N LEU A 116 15.90 1.09 -9.69
CA LEU A 116 16.29 -0.32 -9.58
C LEU A 116 15.13 -1.28 -9.88
N THR A 117 13.97 -0.76 -10.27
CA THR A 117 12.75 -1.52 -10.48
C THR A 117 12.17 -1.27 -11.86
N PHE A 118 11.31 -2.18 -12.33
CA PHE A 118 10.61 -1.98 -13.60
C PHE A 118 9.61 -0.83 -13.49
N ILE A 119 9.66 0.06 -14.48
CA ILE A 119 8.77 1.21 -14.59
C ILE A 119 8.21 1.29 -16.00
N LYS A 120 6.88 1.44 -16.10
CA LYS A 120 6.18 1.83 -17.32
C LYS A 120 5.40 3.10 -17.05
N LYS A 121 5.58 4.10 -17.91
CA LYS A 121 4.92 5.41 -17.81
C LYS A 121 4.27 5.75 -19.14
N HIS A 122 2.99 6.12 -19.12
CA HIS A 122 2.23 6.46 -20.34
C HIS A 122 2.38 5.43 -21.46
N GLY A 123 2.29 4.15 -21.13
CA GLY A 123 2.41 3.05 -22.08
C GLY A 123 3.84 2.71 -22.52
N ARG A 124 4.86 3.44 -22.08
CA ARG A 124 6.26 3.24 -22.47
C ARG A 124 7.10 2.74 -21.30
N ILE A 125 7.89 1.70 -21.53
CA ILE A 125 8.87 1.21 -20.56
C ILE A 125 9.97 2.26 -20.41
N HIS A 126 10.29 2.60 -19.14
CA HIS A 126 11.37 3.53 -18.83
C HIS A 126 12.74 2.84 -19.01
N PRO A 127 13.63 3.34 -19.86
CA PRO A 127 14.88 2.66 -20.19
C PRO A 127 15.90 2.61 -19.05
N GLY A 128 15.79 3.51 -18.07
CA GLY A 128 16.64 3.54 -16.88
C GLY A 128 16.20 2.60 -15.74
N GLY A 129 15.10 1.87 -15.90
CA GLY A 129 14.61 0.92 -14.91
C GLY A 129 15.15 -0.50 -15.12
N ALA A 130 14.91 -1.38 -14.14
CA ALA A 130 15.22 -2.80 -14.29
C ALA A 130 14.36 -3.44 -15.38
N SER A 131 14.87 -4.51 -16.02
CA SER A 131 14.08 -5.26 -16.97
C SER A 131 12.94 -6.05 -16.28
N PRO A 132 11.89 -6.46 -17.03
CA PRO A 132 10.86 -7.32 -16.52
C PRO A 132 11.38 -8.59 -15.82
N GLU A 133 12.39 -9.24 -16.42
CA GLU A 133 12.97 -10.48 -15.91
C GLU A 133 13.72 -10.25 -14.57
N GLN A 134 14.35 -9.11 -14.40
CA GLN A 134 15.04 -8.75 -13.15
C GLN A 134 14.06 -8.51 -11.99
N THR A 135 12.84 -8.11 -12.30
CA THR A 135 11.78 -7.82 -11.31
C THR A 135 10.77 -8.94 -11.14
N SER A 136 10.80 -9.97 -11.99
CA SER A 136 9.93 -11.16 -11.90
C SER A 136 10.46 -12.12 -10.83
N ARG A 137 10.17 -11.80 -9.55
CA ARG A 137 10.57 -12.60 -8.39
C ARG A 137 9.37 -12.87 -7.48
N ASN A 138 9.39 -13.98 -6.76
CA ASN A 138 8.25 -14.48 -5.97
C ASN A 138 7.68 -13.49 -4.94
N ASN A 139 8.47 -12.55 -4.47
CA ASN A 139 8.09 -11.60 -3.41
C ASN A 139 7.97 -10.14 -3.89
N TRP A 140 8.09 -9.92 -5.20
CA TRP A 140 7.88 -8.60 -5.81
C TRP A 140 6.42 -8.41 -6.20
N GLY A 141 5.97 -7.18 -6.19
CA GLY A 141 4.65 -6.78 -6.64
C GLY A 141 4.71 -5.69 -7.71
N LEU A 142 3.61 -5.57 -8.42
CA LEU A 142 3.37 -4.50 -9.36
C LEU A 142 2.14 -3.73 -8.92
N VAL A 143 2.24 -2.42 -8.83
CA VAL A 143 1.07 -1.55 -8.90
C VAL A 143 0.90 -1.11 -10.35
N MET A 144 -0.30 -1.28 -10.86
CA MET A 144 -0.66 -1.07 -12.26
C MET A 144 -1.89 -0.19 -12.36
N ALA A 145 -1.79 0.90 -13.10
CA ALA A 145 -2.91 1.79 -13.38
C ALA A 145 -3.21 1.81 -14.87
N ASP A 146 -4.49 1.68 -15.20
CA ASP A 146 -5.04 1.77 -16.55
C ASP A 146 -5.92 3.02 -16.64
N SER A 147 -5.48 3.99 -17.42
CA SER A 147 -6.19 5.26 -17.61
C SER A 147 -7.51 5.08 -18.35
N ASN A 148 -7.65 4.06 -19.21
CA ASN A 148 -8.87 3.82 -19.99
C ASN A 148 -9.97 3.20 -19.13
N SER A 149 -9.64 2.16 -18.34
CA SER A 149 -10.59 1.50 -17.44
C SER A 149 -10.73 2.18 -16.09
N ARG A 150 -9.91 3.19 -15.82
CA ARG A 150 -9.86 3.90 -14.53
C ARG A 150 -9.75 2.92 -13.37
N SER A 151 -8.79 2.03 -13.47
CA SER A 151 -8.59 0.97 -12.48
C SER A 151 -7.14 0.90 -12.03
N VAL A 152 -6.97 0.53 -10.76
CA VAL A 152 -5.66 0.25 -10.17
C VAL A 152 -5.68 -1.18 -9.64
N LYS A 153 -4.59 -1.91 -9.85
CA LYS A 153 -4.40 -3.27 -9.36
C LYS A 153 -3.04 -3.41 -8.72
N ILE A 154 -2.97 -4.23 -7.69
CA ILE A 154 -1.72 -4.69 -7.09
C ILE A 154 -1.67 -6.20 -7.29
N ILE A 155 -0.61 -6.70 -7.92
CA ILE A 155 -0.48 -8.12 -8.26
C ILE A 155 0.96 -8.61 -8.03
N PRO A 156 1.16 -9.92 -7.73
CA PRO A 156 2.50 -10.51 -7.67
C PRO A 156 3.20 -10.43 -9.03
N SER A 157 4.46 -10.03 -9.05
CA SER A 157 5.21 -9.92 -10.30
C SER A 157 5.56 -11.28 -10.93
N ALA A 158 5.69 -12.33 -10.12
CA ALA A 158 6.02 -13.69 -10.59
C ALA A 158 4.94 -14.33 -11.49
N TYR A 159 3.70 -13.83 -11.41
CA TYR A 159 2.58 -14.36 -12.20
C TYR A 159 2.28 -13.55 -13.46
N VAL A 160 3.14 -12.60 -13.79
CA VAL A 160 2.93 -11.71 -14.93
C VAL A 160 3.96 -12.03 -16.00
N ASP A 161 3.49 -12.53 -17.13
CA ASP A 161 4.18 -12.32 -18.40
C ASP A 161 4.17 -10.80 -18.62
N MET A 162 5.23 -10.16 -18.14
CA MET A 162 5.32 -8.70 -17.98
C MET A 162 5.07 -7.93 -19.28
N PRO A 163 5.48 -8.40 -20.49
CA PRO A 163 5.17 -7.71 -21.73
C PRO A 163 3.68 -7.75 -22.10
N GLU A 164 3.00 -8.89 -21.88
CA GLU A 164 1.62 -9.06 -22.34
C GLU A 164 0.58 -8.52 -21.37
N LYS A 165 0.74 -8.78 -20.09
CA LYS A 165 -0.26 -8.36 -19.07
C LYS A 165 -0.12 -6.91 -18.63
N SER A 166 1.08 -6.33 -18.74
CA SER A 166 1.25 -4.89 -18.58
C SER A 166 0.86 -4.11 -19.83
N SER A 167 0.57 -4.76 -20.97
CA SER A 167 0.22 -4.08 -22.22
C SER A 167 -1.03 -3.21 -22.11
N ALA A 168 -2.01 -3.66 -21.31
CA ALA A 168 -3.26 -2.94 -21.07
C ALA A 168 -3.13 -1.76 -20.11
N CYS A 169 -2.03 -1.65 -19.33
CA CYS A 169 -1.86 -0.61 -18.33
C CYS A 169 -0.85 0.45 -18.80
N ASP A 170 -1.22 1.71 -18.64
CA ASP A 170 -0.38 2.84 -19.06
C ASP A 170 0.74 3.11 -18.06
N ASN A 171 0.50 2.86 -16.79
CA ASN A 171 1.43 3.12 -15.71
C ASN A 171 1.62 1.86 -14.88
N VAL A 172 2.87 1.45 -14.69
CA VAL A 172 3.26 0.29 -13.89
C VAL A 172 4.50 0.64 -13.10
N LEU A 173 4.48 0.34 -11.81
CA LEU A 173 5.64 0.43 -10.93
C LEU A 173 5.82 -0.90 -10.22
N ALA A 174 6.98 -1.52 -10.42
CA ALA A 174 7.37 -2.68 -9.61
C ALA A 174 8.00 -2.22 -8.30
N SER A 175 7.70 -2.94 -7.22
CA SER A 175 8.32 -2.70 -5.92
C SER A 175 8.40 -3.98 -5.08
N TYR A 176 8.94 -3.86 -3.87
CA TYR A 176 9.27 -5.00 -3.02
C TYR A 176 9.20 -4.63 -1.52
N PRO A 177 8.73 -5.54 -0.66
CA PRO A 177 7.98 -6.74 -1.00
C PRO A 177 6.50 -6.47 -1.25
N LEU A 178 5.83 -7.44 -1.90
CA LEU A 178 4.37 -7.53 -1.85
C LEU A 178 3.97 -7.85 -0.41
N LEU A 179 3.13 -7.00 0.18
CA LEU A 179 2.73 -7.11 1.58
C LEU A 179 1.48 -7.96 1.75
N LEU A 180 0.44 -7.63 0.98
CA LEU A 180 -0.86 -8.30 1.03
C LEU A 180 -1.35 -8.66 -0.36
N GLN A 181 -1.99 -9.83 -0.47
CA GLN A 181 -2.76 -10.25 -1.63
C GLN A 181 -4.05 -10.91 -1.15
N GLY A 182 -5.20 -10.32 -1.48
CA GLY A 182 -6.50 -10.83 -1.05
C GLY A 182 -6.63 -11.00 0.48
N LYS A 183 -6.12 -10.06 1.26
CA LYS A 183 -6.03 -10.08 2.75
C LYS A 183 -5.08 -11.14 3.33
N THR A 184 -4.26 -11.78 2.49
CA THR A 184 -3.23 -12.71 2.95
C THR A 184 -1.89 -12.01 3.03
N ILE A 185 -1.16 -12.16 4.14
CA ILE A 185 0.21 -11.65 4.28
C ILE A 185 1.13 -12.47 3.39
N CYS A 186 1.88 -11.79 2.52
CA CYS A 186 2.77 -12.42 1.54
C CYS A 186 4.20 -12.62 2.05
N LEU A 187 4.57 -12.06 3.20
CA LEU A 187 5.94 -12.12 3.71
C LEU A 187 6.36 -13.53 4.15
N ASP A 188 5.43 -14.34 4.66
CA ASP A 188 5.72 -15.71 5.13
C ASP A 188 6.13 -16.66 3.99
N SER A 189 5.84 -16.29 2.74
CA SER A 189 6.22 -17.03 1.53
C SER A 189 7.52 -16.55 0.88
N CYS A 190 8.20 -15.58 1.51
CA CYS A 190 9.41 -14.99 0.97
C CYS A 190 10.64 -15.83 1.36
N ASP A 191 11.30 -16.42 0.39
CA ASP A 191 12.57 -17.15 0.59
C ASP A 191 13.72 -16.25 1.07
N TYR A 192 13.56 -14.94 0.98
CA TYR A 192 14.56 -13.97 1.38
C TYR A 192 13.95 -12.64 1.79
N VAL A 193 13.96 -12.36 3.07
CA VAL A 193 13.73 -11.02 3.63
C VAL A 193 15.08 -10.48 4.10
N PRO A 194 15.63 -9.43 3.45
CA PRO A 194 16.89 -8.84 3.90
C PRO A 194 16.82 -8.44 5.37
N ASN A 195 17.90 -8.66 6.14
CA ASN A 195 17.95 -8.39 7.59
C ASN A 195 17.52 -6.96 7.96
N ASN A 196 17.75 -5.98 7.08
CA ASN A 196 17.36 -4.58 7.29
C ASN A 196 15.83 -4.39 7.32
N PHE A 197 15.03 -5.31 6.75
CA PHE A 197 13.57 -5.22 6.76
C PHE A 197 12.93 -5.65 8.08
N ASN A 198 13.67 -6.38 8.92
CA ASN A 198 13.25 -6.73 10.28
C ASN A 198 13.41 -5.57 11.26
N ASN A 199 14.09 -4.50 10.86
CA ASN A 199 14.23 -3.31 11.68
C ASN A 199 13.07 -2.33 11.41
N ARG A 200 12.66 -1.63 12.46
CA ARG A 200 11.72 -0.53 12.32
C ARG A 200 12.35 0.62 11.56
N ASN A 201 11.66 1.08 10.53
CA ASN A 201 12.04 2.20 9.69
C ASN A 201 10.79 2.99 9.30
N PRO A 202 10.92 4.24 8.84
CA PRO A 202 9.87 4.88 8.07
C PRO A 202 9.48 3.99 6.89
N ARG A 203 8.17 3.92 6.57
CA ARG A 203 7.64 3.08 5.50
C ARG A 203 6.69 3.88 4.61
N SER A 204 6.63 3.45 3.36
CA SER A 204 5.67 3.92 2.37
C SER A 204 5.05 2.71 1.69
N LEU A 205 3.75 2.73 1.49
CA LEU A 205 3.06 1.68 0.76
C LEU A 205 1.91 2.24 -0.08
N VAL A 206 1.57 1.52 -1.14
CA VAL A 206 0.32 1.67 -1.89
C VAL A 206 -0.57 0.47 -1.58
N ALA A 207 -1.86 0.72 -1.36
CA ALA A 207 -2.82 -0.32 -0.99
C ALA A 207 -4.16 -0.14 -1.71
N ILE A 208 -4.98 -1.20 -1.69
CA ILE A 208 -6.34 -1.20 -2.24
C ILE A 208 -7.25 -1.83 -1.19
N ASP A 209 -8.42 -1.22 -0.96
CA ASP A 209 -9.44 -1.75 -0.07
C ASP A 209 -10.44 -2.68 -0.80
N SER A 210 -11.37 -3.30 -0.06
CA SER A 210 -12.39 -4.18 -0.64
C SER A 210 -13.41 -3.46 -1.53
N SER A 211 -13.48 -2.15 -1.50
CA SER A 211 -14.33 -1.31 -2.35
C SER A 211 -13.62 -0.86 -3.63
N GLY A 212 -12.31 -1.15 -3.74
CA GLY A 212 -11.47 -0.74 -4.87
C GLY A 212 -10.92 0.68 -4.73
N ASN A 213 -11.06 1.33 -3.57
CA ASN A 213 -10.36 2.58 -3.31
C ASN A 213 -8.86 2.31 -3.14
N VAL A 214 -8.06 3.23 -3.64
CA VAL A 214 -6.60 3.18 -3.55
C VAL A 214 -6.14 4.04 -2.38
N ALA A 215 -5.13 3.59 -1.67
CA ALA A 215 -4.51 4.36 -0.60
C ALA A 215 -3.00 4.53 -0.82
N PHE A 216 -2.50 5.72 -0.50
CA PHE A 216 -1.09 5.99 -0.24
C PHE A 216 -0.91 6.12 1.27
N VAL A 217 -0.01 5.36 1.84
CA VAL A 217 0.21 5.34 3.28
C VAL A 217 1.68 5.60 3.59
N THR A 218 1.92 6.49 4.54
CA THR A 218 3.25 6.67 5.13
C THR A 218 3.21 6.38 6.62
N ILE A 219 4.25 5.71 7.10
CA ILE A 219 4.54 5.49 8.51
C ILE A 219 5.86 6.22 8.80
N ASP A 220 5.81 7.24 9.62
CA ASP A 220 7.00 7.96 10.02
C ASP A 220 7.85 7.13 10.98
N GLY A 221 9.13 7.45 11.07
CA GLY A 221 10.04 6.69 11.91
C GLY A 221 11.30 7.45 12.26
N ARG A 222 12.23 6.76 12.97
CA ARG A 222 13.52 7.32 13.39
C ARG A 222 13.41 8.54 14.33
N ALA A 223 12.25 8.74 14.95
CA ALA A 223 11.97 9.80 15.88
C ALA A 223 11.55 9.19 17.23
N GLU A 224 12.52 9.01 18.13
CA GLU A 224 12.31 8.40 19.44
C GLU A 224 11.20 9.12 20.21
N GLY A 225 10.30 8.35 20.81
CA GLY A 225 9.15 8.85 21.56
C GLY A 225 8.01 9.44 20.72
N LYS A 226 8.22 9.72 19.43
CA LYS A 226 7.23 10.30 18.52
C LYS A 226 6.76 9.32 17.45
N ALA A 227 7.70 8.75 16.70
CA ALA A 227 7.44 7.81 15.62
C ALA A 227 8.63 6.86 15.46
N MET A 228 8.45 5.58 15.81
CA MET A 228 9.54 4.60 15.76
C MET A 228 9.66 3.97 14.36
N GLY A 229 8.60 4.02 13.57
CA GLY A 229 8.50 3.27 12.32
C GLY A 229 8.09 1.82 12.55
N MET A 230 7.99 1.06 11.47
CA MET A 230 7.53 -0.34 11.50
C MET A 230 8.51 -1.27 10.82
N THR A 231 8.55 -2.53 11.28
CA THR A 231 9.05 -3.67 10.50
C THR A 231 8.07 -3.95 9.37
N LEU A 232 8.49 -4.71 8.34
CA LEU A 232 7.57 -5.09 7.26
C LEU A 232 6.39 -5.93 7.75
N TYR A 233 6.60 -6.78 8.74
CA TYR A 233 5.52 -7.59 9.30
C TYR A 233 4.50 -6.75 10.09
N GLU A 234 4.96 -5.76 10.85
CA GLU A 234 4.10 -4.78 11.51
C GLU A 234 3.31 -3.95 10.49
N GLU A 235 3.96 -3.58 9.38
CA GLU A 235 3.33 -2.88 8.24
C GLU A 235 2.20 -3.71 7.59
N CYS A 236 2.43 -5.02 7.36
CA CYS A 236 1.38 -5.94 6.88
C CYS A 236 0.18 -6.00 7.82
N LYS A 237 0.43 -6.15 9.13
CA LYS A 237 -0.64 -6.17 10.13
C LYS A 237 -1.43 -4.87 10.16
N MET A 238 -0.72 -3.75 10.17
CA MET A 238 -1.33 -2.41 10.14
C MET A 238 -2.20 -2.27 8.89
N ALA A 239 -1.72 -2.65 7.71
CA ALA A 239 -2.47 -2.60 6.47
C ALA A 239 -3.76 -3.46 6.52
N LEU A 240 -3.70 -4.67 7.08
CA LEU A 240 -4.87 -5.52 7.30
C LEU A 240 -5.88 -4.89 8.25
N TRP A 241 -5.42 -4.31 9.36
CA TRP A 241 -6.30 -3.67 10.36
C TRP A 241 -7.00 -2.42 9.81
N LEU A 242 -6.36 -1.71 8.88
CA LEU A 242 -6.96 -0.60 8.15
C LEU A 242 -7.95 -1.04 7.04
N GLY A 243 -8.11 -2.37 6.84
CA GLY A 243 -9.10 -2.93 5.92
C GLY A 243 -8.62 -3.13 4.49
N PHE A 244 -7.33 -2.96 4.21
CA PHE A 244 -6.77 -3.18 2.88
C PHE A 244 -6.77 -4.66 2.52
N THR A 245 -7.04 -4.96 1.24
CA THR A 245 -7.02 -6.31 0.67
C THR A 245 -5.70 -6.63 0.01
N ASP A 246 -5.12 -5.65 -0.64
CA ASP A 246 -3.88 -5.76 -1.39
C ASP A 246 -2.97 -4.59 -1.02
N ALA A 247 -1.68 -4.85 -0.85
CA ALA A 247 -0.72 -3.82 -0.48
C ALA A 247 0.68 -4.14 -0.98
N LEU A 248 1.38 -3.11 -1.44
CA LEU A 248 2.74 -3.19 -1.95
C LEU A 248 3.61 -2.15 -1.23
N ASN A 249 4.70 -2.62 -0.61
CA ASN A 249 5.70 -1.74 -0.03
C ASN A 249 6.42 -0.94 -1.12
N LEU A 250 6.69 0.30 -0.82
CA LEU A 250 7.49 1.22 -1.62
C LEU A 250 8.85 1.45 -0.94
N ASP A 251 9.70 2.32 -1.49
CA ASP A 251 10.93 2.68 -0.80
C ASP A 251 10.63 3.43 0.50
N GLY A 252 11.32 3.07 1.54
CA GLY A 252 11.13 3.59 2.89
C GLY A 252 12.29 4.46 3.38
N GLY A 253 12.41 4.53 4.68
CA GLY A 253 13.48 5.30 5.32
C GLY A 253 13.40 6.79 5.01
N GLY A 254 14.48 7.38 4.54
CA GLY A 254 14.53 8.80 4.19
C GLY A 254 13.68 9.18 2.98
N SER A 255 13.33 8.21 2.14
CA SER A 255 12.48 8.43 0.96
C SER A 255 11.01 8.63 1.32
N THR A 256 10.56 8.15 2.50
CA THR A 256 9.16 8.19 2.95
C THR A 256 8.63 9.62 2.94
N THR A 257 7.83 9.95 1.92
CA THR A 257 7.26 11.30 1.73
C THR A 257 5.88 11.18 1.09
N LEU A 258 4.88 11.82 1.71
CA LEU A 258 3.55 12.05 1.16
C LEU A 258 3.34 13.55 1.03
N TRP A 259 2.98 13.98 -0.17
CA TRP A 259 2.83 15.39 -0.52
C TRP A 259 1.42 15.69 -1.05
N SER A 260 0.94 16.86 -0.73
CA SER A 260 -0.31 17.45 -1.22
C SER A 260 -0.04 18.79 -1.86
N ARG A 261 -0.69 19.10 -2.98
CA ARG A 261 -0.59 20.42 -3.63
C ARG A 261 -0.96 21.57 -2.70
N THR A 262 -1.95 21.36 -1.85
CA THR A 262 -2.49 22.41 -0.99
C THR A 262 -1.82 22.50 0.38
N LEU A 263 -1.34 21.35 0.90
CA LEU A 263 -0.80 21.24 2.25
C LEU A 263 0.74 21.12 2.30
N GLY A 264 1.38 20.90 1.14
CA GLY A 264 2.81 20.56 1.09
C GLY A 264 3.09 19.13 1.56
N ILE A 265 4.23 18.89 2.20
CA ILE A 265 4.58 17.60 2.79
C ILE A 265 3.71 17.38 4.03
N VAL A 266 3.01 16.25 4.08
CA VAL A 266 2.01 15.98 5.13
C VAL A 266 2.47 14.97 6.18
N ASN A 267 3.50 14.20 5.91
CA ASN A 267 4.17 13.33 6.88
C ASN A 267 5.46 13.99 7.43
N TYR A 268 6.29 13.24 8.14
CA TYR A 268 7.53 13.75 8.77
C TYR A 268 8.75 13.00 8.19
N PRO A 269 9.32 13.46 7.04
CA PRO A 269 10.49 12.83 6.44
C PRO A 269 11.70 12.85 7.38
N SER A 270 12.54 11.82 7.31
CA SER A 270 13.54 11.57 8.36
C SER A 270 15.00 11.89 7.97
N ASP A 271 15.28 12.35 6.74
CA ASP A 271 16.67 12.53 6.27
C ASP A 271 17.38 13.72 6.92
N ASN A 272 16.64 14.75 7.34
CA ASN A 272 17.20 15.87 8.11
C ASN A 272 17.37 15.55 9.61
N LYS A 273 16.99 14.33 10.07
CA LYS A 273 17.02 13.88 11.47
C LYS A 273 16.17 14.73 12.42
N LYS A 274 15.18 15.43 11.92
CA LYS A 274 14.20 16.20 12.68
C LYS A 274 12.82 15.57 12.49
N PHE A 275 11.91 15.88 13.41
CA PHE A 275 10.51 15.51 13.29
C PHE A 275 9.71 16.74 12.89
N ASP A 276 9.83 17.11 11.63
CA ASP A 276 9.17 18.25 10.98
C ASP A 276 8.71 17.84 9.55
N HIS A 277 8.06 18.73 8.82
CA HIS A 277 7.60 18.50 7.45
C HIS A 277 8.66 18.84 6.40
N GLU A 278 9.94 18.79 6.77
CA GLU A 278 11.08 19.06 5.91
C GLU A 278 12.00 17.84 5.81
N GLY A 279 13.01 17.91 4.96
CA GLY A 279 14.06 16.87 4.91
C GLY A 279 13.67 15.64 4.15
N GLU A 280 12.82 15.77 3.12
CA GLU A 280 12.59 14.69 2.17
C GLU A 280 13.88 14.36 1.38
N ARG A 281 14.06 13.06 1.12
CA ARG A 281 15.14 12.58 0.27
C ARG A 281 14.80 12.78 -1.20
N LYS A 282 15.80 13.09 -2.01
CA LYS A 282 15.69 13.04 -3.46
C LYS A 282 15.54 11.59 -3.91
N VAL A 283 14.56 11.34 -4.78
CA VAL A 283 14.18 10.02 -5.30
C VAL A 283 14.17 10.02 -6.84
N SER A 284 14.19 8.85 -7.46
CA SER A 284 14.13 8.75 -8.93
C SER A 284 12.69 8.63 -9.46
N ASN A 285 11.74 8.22 -8.64
CA ASN A 285 10.37 7.98 -9.08
C ASN A 285 9.35 8.18 -7.95
N ILE A 286 8.10 8.46 -8.36
CA ILE A 286 6.96 8.69 -7.47
C ILE A 286 5.70 8.01 -8.03
N LEU A 287 4.72 7.76 -7.16
CA LEU A 287 3.32 7.60 -7.56
C LEU A 287 2.59 8.91 -7.28
N TYR A 288 1.75 9.32 -8.21
CA TYR A 288 0.97 10.54 -8.03
C TYR A 288 -0.43 10.41 -8.61
N ILE A 289 -1.33 11.26 -8.14
CA ILE A 289 -2.70 11.33 -8.65
C ILE A 289 -3.02 12.73 -9.15
N LYS A 290 -3.91 12.75 -10.15
CA LYS A 290 -4.58 13.95 -10.66
C LYS A 290 -6.07 13.74 -10.72
N HIS A 291 -6.82 14.75 -10.36
CA HIS A 291 -8.24 14.78 -10.62
C HIS A 291 -8.50 14.70 -12.14
N LEU A 292 -9.54 13.96 -12.54
CA LEU A 292 -9.91 13.69 -13.95
C LEU A 292 -10.72 14.81 -14.55
#